data_f40c91576fd2833c070554722766afd7
#
_entry.id   f40c91576fd2833c070554722766afd7
#
_cell.length_a   1.000
_cell.length_b   1.000
_cell.length_c   1.000
_cell.angle_alpha   90.00
_cell.angle_beta   90.00
_cell.angle_gamma   90.00
#
_symmetry.space_group_name_H-M   'P 1'
#
loop_
_entity.id
_entity.type
_entity.pdbx_description
1 polymer ?
#
loop_
_entity_poly.entity_id
_entity_poly.type
_entity_poly.pdbx_seq_one_letter_code
_entity_poly.pdbx_strand_id
1 'polypeptide(L)'
;MATLRLYLDTRVKRQDGMFSIRLAVNHHGGTAFISLNQYCKKDEWDKRACKVRKRPERDAINDFLLDRLNFYNRMMMKAQCRETYRGDITARELRDLIMLEAEPAREKVALLRDGFIAYEGRNLKENTINRYKYTWAKIEAFLGKEKAALLTYDEINRSWLEDFDAFMAKEGLSRNTRASRMLCVAAVFNLAIDNEQTKNYPFRRYSLRLETTKKRDLSVEEIRSIFEAGGDELVDMFLLMFLLIGINVSDLFALTNENIVRGRLEYDRAKTGRHYSILLHPEALRIIEKYKGEKKLLRFSEHFRNVDVATVMINKKLAKVRPGLTTYYARHTWASIAFNLGIPKDVISLALGHSFGVRVTDTYINADLSRVDEANRRVIDYVLYDKNSLISCEFAAETAQIVFGDSFTCLPRKRHRTQNSG
;
A
#
# COMPACT_ATOMS: atom_id res chain seq x y z
N MET A 1 11.33 -43.39 -31.93
CA MET A 1 10.55 -43.27 -30.67
C MET A 1 11.51 -43.41 -29.52
N ALA A 2 11.44 -42.56 -28.51
CA ALA A 2 12.32 -42.61 -27.34
C ALA A 2 11.90 -43.74 -26.40
N THR A 3 12.87 -44.48 -25.85
CA THR A 3 12.61 -45.57 -24.86
C THR A 3 13.58 -45.56 -23.72
N LEU A 4 13.11 -45.96 -22.53
CA LEU A 4 13.93 -46.16 -21.35
C LEU A 4 14.03 -47.65 -21.02
N ARG A 5 15.24 -48.12 -20.70
CA ARG A 5 15.47 -49.51 -20.33
C ARG A 5 16.53 -49.61 -19.25
N LEU A 6 16.30 -50.49 -18.29
CA LEU A 6 17.32 -50.85 -17.30
C LEU A 6 18.48 -51.62 -17.97
N TYR A 7 19.70 -51.26 -17.61
CA TYR A 7 20.92 -51.76 -18.23
C TYR A 7 22.02 -51.96 -17.20
N LEU A 8 22.69 -53.13 -17.20
CA LEU A 8 23.90 -53.34 -16.43
C LEU A 8 25.13 -52.85 -17.20
N ASP A 9 25.79 -51.83 -16.74
CA ASP A 9 27.00 -51.27 -17.38
C ASP A 9 28.23 -52.07 -16.96
N THR A 10 28.62 -53.02 -17.79
CA THR A 10 29.78 -53.88 -17.55
C THR A 10 31.12 -53.32 -18.03
N ARG A 11 31.17 -52.05 -18.52
CA ARG A 11 32.40 -51.39 -19.03
C ARG A 11 33.36 -51.03 -17.88
N VAL A 12 32.86 -50.70 -16.70
CA VAL A 12 33.65 -50.33 -15.54
C VAL A 12 33.27 -51.22 -14.38
N LYS A 13 34.24 -52.04 -13.93
CA LYS A 13 34.11 -52.90 -12.75
C LYS A 13 34.57 -52.16 -11.50
N ARG A 14 33.80 -52.18 -10.45
CA ARG A 14 34.16 -51.60 -9.16
C ARG A 14 35.16 -52.53 -8.41
N GLN A 15 35.83 -52.01 -7.39
CA GLN A 15 36.77 -52.76 -6.59
C GLN A 15 36.12 -53.98 -5.87
N ASP A 16 34.81 -53.87 -5.55
CA ASP A 16 34.00 -54.92 -4.94
C ASP A 16 33.47 -55.98 -5.95
N GLY A 17 33.90 -55.85 -7.19
CA GLY A 17 33.50 -56.81 -8.27
C GLY A 17 32.14 -56.52 -8.85
N MET A 18 31.42 -55.50 -8.43
CA MET A 18 30.07 -55.16 -8.91
C MET A 18 30.09 -54.20 -10.12
N PHE A 19 28.98 -54.15 -10.84
CA PHE A 19 28.75 -53.32 -11.97
C PHE A 19 27.54 -52.41 -11.73
N SER A 20 27.55 -51.17 -12.28
CA SER A 20 26.49 -50.20 -12.12
C SER A 20 25.25 -50.57 -12.93
N ILE A 21 24.08 -50.55 -12.25
CA ILE A 21 22.79 -50.61 -12.95
C ILE A 21 22.41 -49.16 -13.32
N ARG A 22 22.14 -48.95 -14.60
CA ARG A 22 21.80 -47.64 -15.19
C ARG A 22 20.50 -47.73 -15.98
N LEU A 23 19.95 -46.57 -16.22
CA LEU A 23 18.83 -46.42 -17.13
C LEU A 23 19.37 -45.96 -18.50
N ALA A 24 19.18 -46.76 -19.54
CA ALA A 24 19.54 -46.40 -20.89
C ALA A 24 18.39 -45.61 -21.53
N VAL A 25 18.68 -44.37 -21.96
CA VAL A 25 17.81 -43.52 -22.74
C VAL A 25 18.16 -43.70 -24.20
N ASN A 26 17.32 -44.39 -24.96
CA ASN A 26 17.52 -44.62 -26.38
C ASN A 26 16.67 -43.67 -27.20
N HIS A 27 17.30 -42.93 -28.12
CA HIS A 27 16.62 -41.99 -29.03
C HIS A 27 17.43 -41.80 -30.31
N HIS A 28 16.78 -41.86 -31.47
CA HIS A 28 17.40 -41.68 -32.79
C HIS A 28 18.71 -42.45 -33.01
N GLY A 29 18.73 -43.75 -32.60
CA GLY A 29 19.91 -44.60 -32.74
C GLY A 29 21.05 -44.35 -31.75
N GLY A 30 20.93 -43.27 -30.94
CA GLY A 30 21.85 -42.97 -29.83
C GLY A 30 21.39 -43.53 -28.49
N THR A 31 22.32 -43.68 -27.55
CA THR A 31 22.05 -44.10 -26.17
C THR A 31 22.80 -43.22 -25.20
N ALA A 32 22.06 -42.69 -24.22
CA ALA A 32 22.61 -41.99 -23.05
C ALA A 32 22.22 -42.73 -21.77
N PHE A 33 22.90 -42.45 -20.64
CA PHE A 33 22.69 -43.22 -19.43
C PHE A 33 22.39 -42.30 -18.24
N ILE A 34 21.44 -42.73 -17.39
CA ILE A 34 21.15 -42.14 -16.08
C ILE A 34 21.61 -43.14 -15.02
N SER A 35 22.41 -42.70 -14.03
CA SER A 35 22.87 -43.53 -12.92
C SER A 35 21.73 -43.71 -11.90
N LEU A 36 21.54 -44.96 -11.44
CA LEU A 36 20.56 -45.28 -10.40
C LEU A 36 21.21 -45.55 -9.04
N ASN A 37 22.57 -45.47 -8.96
CA ASN A 37 23.36 -45.75 -7.76
C ASN A 37 23.08 -47.13 -7.18
N GLN A 38 22.73 -48.12 -8.05
CA GLN A 38 22.53 -49.50 -7.73
C GLN A 38 23.56 -50.37 -8.46
N TYR A 39 23.95 -51.43 -7.85
CA TYR A 39 25.05 -52.30 -8.33
C TYR A 39 24.74 -53.75 -8.12
N CYS A 40 25.16 -54.63 -9.06
CA CYS A 40 25.13 -56.06 -8.90
C CYS A 40 26.25 -56.73 -9.64
N LYS A 41 26.55 -58.02 -9.33
CA LYS A 41 27.50 -58.83 -10.11
C LYS A 41 26.88 -59.23 -11.44
N LYS A 42 27.75 -59.53 -12.41
CA LYS A 42 27.32 -59.90 -13.76
C LYS A 42 26.46 -61.15 -13.82
N ASP A 43 26.74 -62.15 -12.97
CA ASP A 43 26.01 -63.39 -12.84
C ASP A 43 24.66 -63.28 -12.06
N GLU A 44 24.50 -62.17 -11.36
CA GLU A 44 23.26 -61.81 -10.66
C GLU A 44 22.25 -61.10 -11.57
N TRP A 45 22.64 -60.59 -12.73
CA TRP A 45 21.82 -59.81 -13.64
C TRP A 45 21.14 -60.66 -14.71
N ASP A 46 19.82 -60.63 -14.79
CA ASP A 46 19.10 -61.15 -15.96
C ASP A 46 18.97 -60.10 -17.05
N LYS A 47 19.71 -60.30 -18.14
CA LYS A 47 19.74 -59.39 -19.29
C LYS A 47 18.40 -59.34 -20.04
N ARG A 48 17.61 -60.43 -20.07
CA ARG A 48 16.34 -60.50 -20.80
C ARG A 48 15.23 -59.84 -19.97
N ALA A 49 15.12 -60.19 -18.67
CA ALA A 49 14.12 -59.63 -17.77
C ALA A 49 14.52 -58.25 -17.25
N CYS A 50 15.77 -57.77 -17.42
CA CYS A 50 16.32 -56.55 -16.86
C CYS A 50 16.12 -56.45 -15.31
N LYS A 51 16.42 -57.57 -14.61
CA LYS A 51 16.21 -57.73 -13.17
C LYS A 51 17.40 -58.37 -12.48
N VAL A 52 17.53 -58.12 -11.17
CA VAL A 52 18.51 -58.78 -10.33
C VAL A 52 17.96 -60.15 -9.90
N ARG A 53 18.81 -61.18 -9.97
CA ARG A 53 18.54 -62.53 -9.49
C ARG A 53 19.56 -62.93 -8.41
N LYS A 54 19.31 -64.02 -7.74
CA LYS A 54 20.28 -64.69 -6.83
C LYS A 54 20.78 -63.85 -5.64
N ARG A 55 20.05 -62.80 -5.22
CA ARG A 55 20.35 -62.05 -4.00
C ARG A 55 19.21 -62.11 -3.01
N PRO A 56 19.48 -62.11 -1.68
CA PRO A 56 18.43 -62.05 -0.67
C PRO A 56 17.50 -60.84 -0.84
N GLU A 57 18.05 -59.68 -1.13
CA GLU A 57 17.31 -58.39 -1.28
C GLU A 57 16.82 -58.14 -2.72
N ARG A 58 16.82 -59.18 -3.61
CA ARG A 58 16.48 -59.05 -5.03
C ARG A 58 15.13 -58.37 -5.27
N ASP A 59 14.11 -58.71 -4.47
CA ASP A 59 12.77 -58.22 -4.68
C ASP A 59 12.69 -56.73 -4.34
N ALA A 60 13.26 -56.27 -3.23
CA ALA A 60 13.35 -54.87 -2.85
C ALA A 60 14.17 -54.07 -3.86
N ILE A 61 15.26 -54.64 -4.39
CA ILE A 61 16.07 -53.97 -5.42
C ILE A 61 15.28 -53.82 -6.73
N ASN A 62 14.58 -54.89 -7.14
CA ASN A 62 13.78 -54.89 -8.36
C ASN A 62 12.57 -53.95 -8.26
N ASP A 63 11.91 -53.88 -7.12
CA ASP A 63 10.82 -52.91 -6.86
C ASP A 63 11.35 -51.47 -6.94
N PHE A 64 12.48 -51.17 -6.30
CA PHE A 64 13.15 -49.87 -6.44
C PHE A 64 13.49 -49.54 -7.90
N LEU A 65 14.07 -50.47 -8.65
CA LEU A 65 14.43 -50.31 -10.07
C LEU A 65 13.20 -50.05 -10.93
N LEU A 66 12.08 -50.74 -10.67
CA LEU A 66 10.82 -50.56 -11.36
C LEU A 66 10.22 -49.16 -11.05
N ASP A 67 10.21 -48.78 -9.81
CA ASP A 67 9.75 -47.43 -9.39
C ASP A 67 10.54 -46.33 -10.07
N ARG A 68 11.87 -46.44 -10.12
CA ARG A 68 12.75 -45.51 -10.83
C ARG A 68 12.48 -45.49 -12.34
N LEU A 69 12.31 -46.64 -12.95
CA LEU A 69 11.96 -46.74 -14.37
C LEU A 69 10.63 -46.00 -14.65
N ASN A 70 9.60 -46.24 -13.85
CA ASN A 70 8.30 -45.61 -13.98
C ASN A 70 8.38 -44.09 -13.72
N PHE A 71 9.16 -43.67 -12.73
CA PHE A 71 9.41 -42.25 -12.45
C PHE A 71 10.04 -41.56 -13.66
N TYR A 72 11.15 -42.08 -14.19
CA TYR A 72 11.83 -41.47 -15.33
C TYR A 72 11.03 -41.56 -16.64
N ASN A 73 10.17 -42.56 -16.83
CA ASN A 73 9.23 -42.60 -17.93
C ASN A 73 8.23 -41.43 -17.87
N ARG A 74 7.70 -41.13 -16.68
CA ARG A 74 6.83 -39.94 -16.47
C ARG A 74 7.58 -38.64 -16.76
N MET A 75 8.84 -38.53 -16.33
CA MET A 75 9.68 -37.33 -16.61
C MET A 75 9.99 -37.19 -18.11
N MET A 76 10.25 -38.30 -18.80
CA MET A 76 10.42 -38.32 -20.24
C MET A 76 9.17 -37.82 -20.98
N MET A 77 7.98 -38.27 -20.57
CA MET A 77 6.72 -37.76 -21.13
C MET A 77 6.56 -36.26 -20.92
N LYS A 78 6.84 -35.76 -19.70
CA LYS A 78 6.81 -34.33 -19.41
C LYS A 78 7.80 -33.55 -20.26
N ALA A 79 9.04 -34.05 -20.41
CA ALA A 79 10.07 -33.42 -21.21
C ALA A 79 9.65 -33.31 -22.69
N GLN A 80 8.98 -34.34 -23.23
CA GLN A 80 8.46 -34.34 -24.58
C GLN A 80 7.25 -33.43 -24.83
N CYS A 81 6.51 -33.05 -23.74
CA CYS A 81 5.39 -32.11 -23.84
C CYS A 81 5.82 -30.63 -23.72
N ARG A 82 7.09 -30.32 -23.51
CA ARG A 82 7.57 -28.94 -23.47
C ARG A 82 7.57 -28.31 -24.88
N GLU A 83 7.23 -27.03 -24.96
CA GLU A 83 7.30 -26.22 -26.19
C GLU A 83 8.73 -26.19 -26.78
N THR A 84 9.75 -26.37 -25.93
CA THR A 84 11.16 -26.38 -26.32
C THR A 84 11.62 -27.74 -26.83
N TYR A 85 10.77 -28.80 -26.75
CA TYR A 85 11.13 -30.13 -27.24
C TYR A 85 11.10 -30.15 -28.78
N ARG A 86 12.26 -30.42 -29.36
CA ARG A 86 12.38 -30.72 -30.81
C ARG A 86 12.55 -32.22 -30.97
N GLY A 87 11.79 -32.82 -31.86
CA GLY A 87 11.80 -34.26 -32.06
C GLY A 87 13.14 -34.80 -32.61
N ASP A 88 14.03 -33.96 -33.08
CA ASP A 88 15.35 -34.26 -33.67
C ASP A 88 16.53 -34.22 -32.69
N ILE A 89 16.28 -34.02 -31.41
CA ILE A 89 17.32 -33.96 -30.37
C ILE A 89 18.05 -35.31 -30.20
N THR A 90 19.31 -35.23 -29.74
CA THR A 90 20.10 -36.43 -29.43
C THR A 90 19.64 -37.15 -28.18
N ALA A 91 20.02 -38.44 -28.02
CA ALA A 91 19.75 -39.18 -26.76
C ALA A 91 20.36 -38.50 -25.50
N ARG A 92 21.47 -37.76 -25.65
CA ARG A 92 22.13 -37.00 -24.59
C ARG A 92 21.26 -35.80 -24.18
N GLU A 93 20.83 -35.02 -25.15
CA GLU A 93 19.94 -33.87 -24.89
C GLU A 93 18.61 -34.31 -24.30
N LEU A 94 18.01 -35.39 -24.77
CA LEU A 94 16.81 -35.95 -24.16
C LEU A 94 17.04 -36.40 -22.72
N ARG A 95 18.19 -37.06 -22.42
CA ARG A 95 18.57 -37.40 -21.04
C ARG A 95 18.62 -36.14 -20.16
N ASP A 96 19.25 -35.07 -20.66
CA ASP A 96 19.43 -33.83 -19.90
C ASP A 96 18.08 -33.15 -19.64
N LEU A 97 17.16 -33.16 -20.60
CA LEU A 97 15.76 -32.70 -20.38
C LEU A 97 15.02 -33.58 -19.36
N ILE A 98 15.19 -34.91 -19.42
CA ILE A 98 14.60 -35.83 -18.43
C ILE A 98 15.16 -35.54 -17.03
N MET A 99 16.45 -35.29 -16.91
CA MET A 99 17.08 -34.97 -15.63
C MET A 99 16.60 -33.61 -15.09
N LEU A 100 16.38 -32.63 -15.95
CA LEU A 100 15.80 -31.33 -15.58
C LEU A 100 14.37 -31.48 -15.05
N GLU A 101 13.56 -32.39 -15.64
CA GLU A 101 12.23 -32.69 -15.12
C GLU A 101 12.26 -33.51 -13.85
N ALA A 102 13.32 -34.35 -13.67
CA ALA A 102 13.50 -35.21 -12.50
C ALA A 102 14.11 -34.47 -11.30
N GLU A 103 14.78 -33.34 -11.53
CA GLU A 103 15.12 -32.46 -10.42
C GLU A 103 13.80 -32.04 -9.76
N PRO A 104 13.62 -32.29 -8.44
CA PRO A 104 12.53 -31.68 -7.73
C PRO A 104 12.63 -30.20 -8.09
N ALA A 105 11.55 -29.61 -8.62
CA ALA A 105 11.49 -28.16 -8.77
C ALA A 105 12.03 -27.65 -7.44
N ARG A 106 13.23 -27.06 -7.43
CA ARG A 106 13.73 -26.39 -6.24
C ARG A 106 12.58 -25.46 -5.94
N GLU A 107 11.79 -25.80 -4.91
CA GLU A 107 10.82 -24.86 -4.38
C GLU A 107 11.66 -23.62 -4.17
N LYS A 108 11.47 -22.62 -5.04
CA LYS A 108 12.18 -21.35 -4.89
C LYS A 108 11.74 -20.91 -3.51
N VAL A 109 12.65 -21.09 -2.54
CA VAL A 109 12.39 -20.69 -1.17
C VAL A 109 12.02 -19.22 -1.26
N ALA A 110 10.75 -18.94 -1.05
CA ALA A 110 10.24 -17.58 -1.21
C ALA A 110 10.81 -16.72 -0.08
N LEU A 111 11.54 -15.69 -0.46
CA LEU A 111 12.16 -14.78 0.49
C LEU A 111 11.23 -13.60 0.77
N LEU A 112 11.16 -13.20 2.03
CA LEU A 112 10.38 -12.02 2.43
C LEU A 112 10.81 -10.76 1.66
N ARG A 113 12.12 -10.62 1.38
CA ARG A 113 12.69 -9.51 0.62
C ARG A 113 12.05 -9.35 -0.75
N ASP A 114 11.82 -10.45 -1.46
CA ASP A 114 11.25 -10.42 -2.80
C ASP A 114 9.82 -9.86 -2.79
N GLY A 115 9.06 -10.14 -1.74
CA GLY A 115 7.74 -9.55 -1.53
C GLY A 115 7.79 -8.04 -1.28
N PHE A 116 8.76 -7.54 -0.53
CA PHE A 116 8.96 -6.10 -0.36
C PHE A 116 9.35 -5.42 -1.67
N ILE A 117 10.27 -6.01 -2.45
CA ILE A 117 10.65 -5.52 -3.79
C ILE A 117 9.43 -5.50 -4.73
N ALA A 118 8.60 -6.55 -4.71
CA ALA A 118 7.38 -6.60 -5.50
C ALA A 118 6.39 -5.47 -5.14
N TYR A 119 6.30 -5.09 -3.86
CA TYR A 119 5.49 -3.94 -3.44
C TYR A 119 6.07 -2.61 -3.90
N GLU A 120 7.39 -2.44 -3.88
CA GLU A 120 8.06 -1.22 -4.37
C GLU A 120 7.88 -1.02 -5.87
N GLY A 121 7.81 -2.11 -6.65
CA GLY A 121 7.58 -2.09 -8.10
C GLY A 121 6.12 -1.82 -8.52
N ARG A 122 5.17 -1.75 -7.57
CA ARG A 122 3.77 -1.44 -7.86
C ARG A 122 3.57 0.04 -8.14
N ASN A 123 2.55 0.36 -8.94
CA ASN A 123 2.13 1.75 -9.18
C ASN A 123 1.41 2.32 -7.95
N LEU A 124 2.17 2.57 -6.88
CA LEU A 124 1.72 3.14 -5.62
C LEU A 124 2.24 4.57 -5.45
N LYS A 125 1.55 5.36 -4.64
CA LYS A 125 2.04 6.70 -4.27
C LYS A 125 3.39 6.59 -3.54
N GLU A 126 4.32 7.50 -3.83
CA GLU A 126 5.68 7.51 -3.29
C GLU A 126 5.74 7.34 -1.76
N ASN A 127 4.89 8.06 -1.03
CA ASN A 127 4.79 7.92 0.43
C ASN A 127 4.40 6.50 0.89
N THR A 128 3.64 5.76 0.07
CA THR A 128 3.32 4.36 0.36
C THR A 128 4.55 3.48 0.12
N ILE A 129 5.25 3.67 -1.01
CA ILE A 129 6.50 2.95 -1.32
C ILE A 129 7.53 3.19 -0.22
N ASN A 130 7.75 4.45 0.19
CA ASN A 130 8.68 4.80 1.26
C ASN A 130 8.35 4.11 2.58
N ARG A 131 7.06 3.89 2.89
CA ARG A 131 6.65 3.13 4.07
C ARG A 131 7.12 1.67 4.02
N TYR A 132 7.10 1.00 2.86
CA TYR A 132 7.65 -0.34 2.69
C TYR A 132 9.18 -0.33 2.81
N LYS A 133 9.87 0.60 2.16
CA LYS A 133 11.33 0.78 2.27
C LYS A 133 11.78 0.96 3.71
N TYR A 134 11.12 1.84 4.46
CA TYR A 134 11.42 2.04 5.87
C TYR A 134 11.10 0.81 6.74
N THR A 135 10.10 0.02 6.37
CA THR A 135 9.79 -1.23 7.08
C THR A 135 10.89 -2.25 6.84
N TRP A 136 11.33 -2.40 5.58
CA TRP A 136 12.45 -3.29 5.24
C TRP A 136 13.74 -2.89 5.96
N ALA A 137 14.09 -1.62 5.94
CA ALA A 137 15.26 -1.12 6.67
C ALA A 137 15.19 -1.43 8.18
N LYS A 138 14.01 -1.45 8.79
CA LYS A 138 13.86 -1.87 10.21
C LYS A 138 14.04 -3.37 10.39
N ILE A 139 13.64 -4.21 9.44
CA ILE A 139 13.91 -5.65 9.45
C ILE A 139 15.43 -5.91 9.33
N GLU A 140 16.12 -5.19 8.44
CA GLU A 140 17.57 -5.26 8.31
C GLU A 140 18.29 -4.82 9.60
N ALA A 141 17.79 -3.79 10.27
CA ALA A 141 18.34 -3.34 11.55
C ALA A 141 18.12 -4.36 12.67
N PHE A 142 16.98 -5.07 12.65
CA PHE A 142 16.63 -6.10 13.64
C PHE A 142 17.49 -7.37 13.51
N LEU A 143 17.69 -7.87 12.29
CA LEU A 143 18.33 -9.16 12.04
C LEU A 143 19.78 -9.06 11.58
N GLY A 144 20.21 -7.90 11.09
CA GLY A 144 21.41 -7.72 10.26
C GLY A 144 21.12 -8.00 8.78
N LYS A 145 21.80 -7.28 7.89
CA LYS A 145 21.53 -7.30 6.42
C LYS A 145 21.61 -8.69 5.80
N GLU A 146 22.60 -9.50 6.21
CA GLU A 146 22.82 -10.85 5.65
C GLU A 146 21.65 -11.79 6.00
N LYS A 147 21.26 -11.84 7.28
CA LYS A 147 20.15 -12.68 7.73
C LYS A 147 18.81 -12.19 7.15
N ALA A 148 18.58 -10.88 7.12
CA ALA A 148 17.36 -10.32 6.53
C ALA A 148 17.22 -10.68 5.06
N ALA A 149 18.33 -10.67 4.29
CA ALA A 149 18.32 -11.01 2.86
C ALA A 149 17.93 -12.47 2.58
N LEU A 150 18.13 -13.37 3.53
CA LEU A 150 17.84 -14.80 3.42
C LEU A 150 16.55 -15.20 4.17
N LEU A 151 15.89 -14.25 4.83
CA LEU A 151 14.70 -14.51 5.63
C LEU A 151 13.55 -15.04 4.77
N THR A 152 13.06 -16.22 5.10
CA THR A 152 11.95 -16.86 4.42
C THR A 152 10.62 -16.54 5.10
N TYR A 153 9.50 -16.71 4.39
CA TYR A 153 8.18 -16.56 5.00
C TYR A 153 7.91 -17.58 6.12
N ASP A 154 8.46 -18.78 6.01
CA ASP A 154 8.21 -19.87 6.97
C ASP A 154 8.95 -19.68 8.31
N GLU A 155 10.03 -18.91 8.32
CA GLU A 155 10.76 -18.56 9.55
C GLU A 155 10.02 -17.52 10.39
N ILE A 156 9.08 -16.77 9.80
CA ILE A 156 8.33 -15.73 10.49
C ILE A 156 7.11 -16.35 11.17
N ASN A 157 7.20 -16.49 12.47
CA ASN A 157 6.12 -16.95 13.33
C ASN A 157 5.65 -15.81 14.26
N ARG A 158 4.71 -16.12 15.15
CA ARG A 158 4.19 -15.14 16.11
C ARG A 158 5.27 -14.57 17.04
N SER A 159 6.19 -15.41 17.53
CA SER A 159 7.29 -14.95 18.39
C SER A 159 8.18 -13.96 17.65
N TRP A 160 8.51 -14.23 16.39
CA TRP A 160 9.26 -13.31 15.54
C TRP A 160 8.56 -11.92 15.43
N LEU A 161 7.23 -11.89 15.26
CA LEU A 161 6.48 -10.63 15.21
C LEU A 161 6.53 -9.88 16.55
N GLU A 162 6.41 -10.61 17.67
CA GLU A 162 6.51 -10.04 19.02
C GLU A 162 7.90 -9.46 19.30
N ASP A 163 8.96 -10.19 18.91
CA ASP A 163 10.35 -9.76 19.06
C ASP A 163 10.67 -8.53 18.18
N PHE A 164 10.17 -8.51 16.95
CA PHE A 164 10.31 -7.36 16.05
C PHE A 164 9.57 -6.13 16.57
N ASP A 165 8.35 -6.29 17.13
CA ASP A 165 7.61 -5.19 17.79
C ASP A 165 8.39 -4.67 19.00
N ALA A 166 8.92 -5.57 19.84
CA ALA A 166 9.72 -5.21 21.02
C ALA A 166 11.01 -4.47 20.62
N PHE A 167 11.68 -4.92 19.55
CA PHE A 167 12.85 -4.23 19.00
C PHE A 167 12.52 -2.80 18.58
N MET A 168 11.44 -2.61 17.80
CA MET A 168 11.01 -1.28 17.38
C MET A 168 10.59 -0.40 18.56
N ALA A 169 10.03 -1.00 19.63
CA ALA A 169 9.67 -0.28 20.84
C ALA A 169 10.91 0.25 21.59
N LYS A 170 11.98 -0.55 21.68
CA LYS A 170 13.28 -0.16 22.25
C LYS A 170 13.93 0.99 21.49
N GLU A 171 13.72 1.05 20.16
CA GLU A 171 14.17 2.18 19.34
C GLU A 171 13.30 3.44 19.48
N GLY A 172 12.30 3.44 20.35
CA GLY A 172 11.45 4.60 20.63
C GLY A 172 10.33 4.84 19.61
N LEU A 173 10.02 3.87 18.71
CA LEU A 173 8.91 4.03 17.78
C LEU A 173 7.57 3.98 18.49
N SER A 174 6.68 4.95 18.19
CA SER A 174 5.33 4.96 18.72
C SER A 174 4.56 3.70 18.33
N ARG A 175 3.60 3.30 19.16
CA ARG A 175 2.77 2.11 18.90
C ARG A 175 2.07 2.13 17.55
N ASN A 176 1.53 3.28 17.15
CA ASN A 176 0.89 3.43 15.84
C ASN A 176 1.88 3.29 14.68
N THR A 177 3.13 3.77 14.85
CA THR A 177 4.19 3.57 13.87
C THR A 177 4.56 2.10 13.74
N ARG A 178 4.74 1.39 14.87
CA ARG A 178 5.02 -0.04 14.88
C ARG A 178 3.90 -0.84 14.22
N ALA A 179 2.64 -0.56 14.59
CA ALA A 179 1.48 -1.16 13.93
C ALA A 179 1.47 -0.93 12.41
N SER A 180 1.81 0.27 11.95
CA SER A 180 1.92 0.58 10.52
C SER A 180 3.02 -0.25 9.84
N ARG A 181 4.15 -0.53 10.50
CA ARG A 181 5.20 -1.43 9.99
C ARG A 181 4.71 -2.87 9.89
N MET A 182 4.04 -3.37 10.94
CA MET A 182 3.42 -4.69 10.94
C MET A 182 2.38 -4.87 9.84
N LEU A 183 1.59 -3.84 9.55
CA LEU A 183 0.64 -3.87 8.42
C LEU A 183 1.36 -4.00 7.06
N CYS A 184 2.55 -3.41 6.90
CA CYS A 184 3.34 -3.61 5.69
C CYS A 184 3.80 -5.07 5.56
N VAL A 185 4.28 -5.68 6.66
CA VAL A 185 4.66 -7.10 6.67
C VAL A 185 3.46 -7.99 6.35
N ALA A 186 2.30 -7.74 7.00
CA ALA A 186 1.07 -8.50 6.73
C ALA A 186 0.62 -8.39 5.27
N ALA A 187 0.73 -7.20 4.65
CA ALA A 187 0.39 -7.01 3.25
C ALA A 187 1.32 -7.79 2.30
N VAL A 188 2.61 -7.87 2.64
CA VAL A 188 3.59 -8.68 1.88
C VAL A 188 3.28 -10.18 2.03
N PHE A 189 2.87 -10.64 3.23
CA PHE A 189 2.40 -12.02 3.42
C PHE A 189 1.16 -12.34 2.59
N ASN A 190 0.16 -11.45 2.58
CA ASN A 190 -1.05 -11.66 1.78
C ASN A 190 -0.71 -11.80 0.30
N LEU A 191 0.19 -10.95 -0.22
CA LEU A 191 0.66 -11.07 -1.61
C LEU A 191 1.35 -12.41 -1.88
N ALA A 192 2.19 -12.89 -0.96
CA ALA A 192 2.87 -14.17 -1.11
C ALA A 192 1.90 -15.36 -1.07
N ILE A 193 0.85 -15.28 -0.23
CA ILE A 193 -0.22 -16.28 -0.17
C ILE A 193 -1.04 -16.28 -1.46
N ASP A 194 -1.43 -15.10 -1.95
CA ASP A 194 -2.18 -14.95 -3.21
C ASP A 194 -1.39 -15.50 -4.41
N ASN A 195 -0.05 -15.44 -4.36
CA ASN A 195 0.86 -15.98 -5.36
C ASN A 195 1.31 -17.44 -5.08
N GLU A 196 0.70 -18.12 -4.12
CA GLU A 196 1.01 -19.50 -3.71
C GLU A 196 2.48 -19.74 -3.28
N GLN A 197 3.17 -18.67 -2.86
CA GLN A 197 4.59 -18.72 -2.45
C GLN A 197 4.77 -19.22 -1.02
N THR A 198 3.75 -19.12 -0.17
CA THR A 198 3.72 -19.66 1.19
C THR A 198 2.29 -19.95 1.63
N LYS A 199 2.13 -20.86 2.57
CA LYS A 199 0.86 -21.12 3.29
C LYS A 199 0.90 -20.56 4.72
N ASN A 200 2.06 -20.08 5.15
CA ASN A 200 2.25 -19.50 6.48
C ASN A 200 1.56 -18.13 6.57
N TYR A 201 0.79 -17.90 7.66
CA TYR A 201 0.22 -16.60 7.98
C TYR A 201 0.31 -16.31 9.48
N PRO A 202 1.41 -15.72 9.96
CA PRO A 202 1.67 -15.53 11.39
C PRO A 202 0.74 -14.52 12.06
N PHE A 203 0.04 -13.71 11.28
CA PHE A 203 -0.88 -12.67 11.78
C PHE A 203 -2.24 -13.20 12.23
N ARG A 204 -2.61 -14.46 11.98
CA ARG A 204 -3.94 -15.04 12.31
C ARG A 204 -4.36 -14.80 13.77
N ARG A 205 -3.41 -14.83 14.72
CA ARG A 205 -3.63 -14.60 16.16
C ARG A 205 -2.83 -13.40 16.69
N TYR A 206 -2.31 -12.55 15.80
CA TYR A 206 -1.55 -11.36 16.16
C TYR A 206 -2.45 -10.14 16.14
N SER A 207 -2.66 -9.49 17.28
CA SER A 207 -3.51 -8.31 17.39
C SER A 207 -2.69 -7.04 17.28
N LEU A 208 -2.90 -6.29 16.21
CA LEU A 208 -2.36 -4.92 16.04
C LEU A 208 -3.19 -3.96 16.88
N ARG A 209 -2.75 -3.67 18.11
CA ARG A 209 -3.42 -2.69 18.98
C ARG A 209 -2.97 -1.29 18.63
N LEU A 210 -3.86 -0.50 18.04
CA LEU A 210 -3.65 0.92 17.83
C LEU A 210 -3.97 1.70 19.10
N GLU A 211 -3.20 2.75 19.37
CA GLU A 211 -3.53 3.73 20.41
C GLU A 211 -4.37 4.84 19.79
N THR A 212 -5.37 5.27 20.54
CA THR A 212 -6.09 6.49 20.21
C THR A 212 -5.13 7.68 20.26
N THR A 213 -5.05 8.42 19.18
CA THR A 213 -4.23 9.63 19.13
C THR A 213 -4.85 10.70 20.04
N LYS A 214 -4.02 11.46 20.78
CA LYS A 214 -4.48 12.62 21.54
C LYS A 214 -5.25 13.56 20.62
N LYS A 215 -6.33 14.14 21.12
CA LYS A 215 -7.07 15.20 20.41
C LYS A 215 -6.10 16.32 20.02
N ARG A 216 -6.21 16.80 18.81
CA ARG A 216 -5.34 17.82 18.21
C ARG A 216 -6.18 19.00 17.75
N ASP A 217 -6.95 19.56 18.70
CA ASP A 217 -7.79 20.72 18.46
C ASP A 217 -7.34 21.89 19.36
N LEU A 218 -7.65 23.08 18.90
CA LEU A 218 -7.49 24.34 19.63
C LEU A 218 -8.84 24.70 20.25
N SER A 219 -8.80 25.41 21.38
CA SER A 219 -10.00 26.09 21.90
C SER A 219 -10.37 27.27 20.97
N VAL A 220 -11.60 27.79 21.15
CA VAL A 220 -12.08 28.96 20.40
C VAL A 220 -11.20 30.17 20.69
N GLU A 221 -10.80 30.37 21.93
CA GLU A 221 -9.94 31.47 22.37
C GLU A 221 -8.53 31.34 21.78
N GLU A 222 -7.99 30.12 21.72
CA GLU A 222 -6.67 29.87 21.12
C GLU A 222 -6.66 30.15 19.61
N ILE A 223 -7.66 29.68 18.85
CA ILE A 223 -7.71 29.96 17.40
C ILE A 223 -7.98 31.45 17.13
N ARG A 224 -8.82 32.12 17.95
CA ARG A 224 -9.10 33.55 17.88
C ARG A 224 -7.84 34.38 18.11
N SER A 225 -7.08 34.07 19.15
CA SER A 225 -5.82 34.78 19.43
C SER A 225 -4.78 34.64 18.29
N ILE A 226 -4.78 33.49 17.56
CA ILE A 226 -3.93 33.33 16.38
C ILE A 226 -4.41 34.26 15.24
N PHE A 227 -5.72 34.41 15.04
CA PHE A 227 -6.28 35.34 14.06
C PHE A 227 -5.94 36.81 14.40
N GLU A 228 -6.04 37.18 15.68
CA GLU A 228 -5.74 38.55 16.17
C GLU A 228 -4.26 38.89 16.07
N ALA A 229 -3.37 37.93 16.30
CA ALA A 229 -1.93 38.09 16.19
C ALA A 229 -1.47 38.36 14.77
N GLY A 230 -2.10 37.76 13.78
CA GLY A 230 -1.95 37.96 12.33
C GLY A 230 -0.54 38.26 11.78
N GLY A 231 -0.45 38.53 10.48
CA GLY A 231 0.72 39.20 9.87
C GLY A 231 1.85 38.29 9.37
N ASP A 232 1.93 37.03 9.74
CA ASP A 232 2.92 36.09 9.23
C ASP A 232 2.30 35.18 8.16
N GLU A 233 2.88 35.16 6.97
CA GLU A 233 2.34 34.39 5.84
C GLU A 233 2.12 32.91 6.16
N LEU A 234 3.06 32.26 6.86
CA LEU A 234 2.95 30.82 7.15
C LEU A 234 1.89 30.54 8.24
N VAL A 235 1.67 31.48 9.16
CA VAL A 235 0.58 31.40 10.12
C VAL A 235 -0.76 31.65 9.44
N ASP A 236 -0.82 32.64 8.54
CA ASP A 236 -2.02 32.96 7.75
C ASP A 236 -2.41 31.77 6.85
N MET A 237 -1.43 30.96 6.35
CA MET A 237 -1.74 29.71 5.63
C MET A 237 -2.47 28.70 6.55
N PHE A 238 -2.08 28.59 7.82
CA PHE A 238 -2.80 27.73 8.77
C PHE A 238 -4.23 28.24 9.03
N LEU A 239 -4.39 29.56 9.18
CA LEU A 239 -5.71 30.19 9.32
C LEU A 239 -6.58 30.00 8.09
N LEU A 240 -6.01 30.14 6.89
CA LEU A 240 -6.70 29.84 5.63
C LEU A 240 -7.13 28.37 5.57
N MET A 241 -6.26 27.44 5.97
CA MET A 241 -6.65 26.04 6.05
C MET A 241 -7.87 25.82 6.96
N PHE A 242 -7.94 26.50 8.11
CA PHE A 242 -9.09 26.45 9.00
C PHE A 242 -10.35 27.00 8.32
N LEU A 243 -10.28 28.17 7.69
CA LEU A 243 -11.40 28.81 6.99
C LEU A 243 -11.92 27.96 5.81
N LEU A 244 -11.06 27.14 5.23
CA LEU A 244 -11.35 26.19 4.14
C LEU A 244 -11.63 24.77 4.67
N ILE A 245 -12.32 24.66 5.82
CA ILE A 245 -12.79 23.38 6.40
C ILE A 245 -11.63 22.40 6.66
N GLY A 246 -10.46 22.89 6.97
CA GLY A 246 -9.28 22.09 7.24
C GLY A 246 -8.72 21.40 5.99
N ILE A 247 -8.62 22.12 4.89
CA ILE A 247 -7.89 21.67 3.69
C ILE A 247 -6.48 21.23 4.07
N ASN A 248 -5.94 20.17 3.46
CA ASN A 248 -4.57 19.76 3.73
C ASN A 248 -3.55 20.66 3.02
N VAL A 249 -2.34 20.78 3.57
CA VAL A 249 -1.27 21.55 2.93
C VAL A 249 -1.00 21.07 1.50
N SER A 250 -1.03 19.76 1.25
CA SER A 250 -0.79 19.20 -0.09
C SER A 250 -1.82 19.65 -1.12
N ASP A 251 -3.09 19.73 -0.70
CA ASP A 251 -4.16 20.17 -1.59
C ASP A 251 -4.06 21.70 -1.77
N LEU A 252 -3.88 22.48 -0.68
CA LEU A 252 -3.69 23.93 -0.72
C LEU A 252 -2.48 24.35 -1.59
N PHE A 253 -1.36 23.62 -1.48
CA PHE A 253 -0.13 23.87 -2.24
C PHE A 253 -0.32 23.63 -3.75
N ALA A 254 -1.21 22.74 -4.14
CA ALA A 254 -1.47 22.40 -5.54
C ALA A 254 -2.39 23.41 -6.26
N LEU A 255 -3.19 24.18 -5.52
CA LEU A 255 -4.22 25.08 -6.08
C LEU A 255 -3.64 26.11 -7.05
N THR A 256 -4.44 26.41 -8.08
CA THR A 256 -4.23 27.49 -9.05
C THR A 256 -5.42 28.44 -9.02
N ASN A 257 -5.31 29.58 -9.71
CA ASN A 257 -6.42 30.54 -9.84
C ASN A 257 -7.66 29.91 -10.52
N GLU A 258 -7.48 28.89 -11.37
CA GLU A 258 -8.55 28.15 -12.04
C GLU A 258 -9.44 27.36 -11.09
N ASN A 259 -8.95 27.06 -9.89
CA ASN A 259 -9.72 26.39 -8.86
C ASN A 259 -10.80 27.27 -8.22
N ILE A 260 -10.79 28.61 -8.49
CA ILE A 260 -11.84 29.49 -8.04
C ILE A 260 -12.90 29.60 -9.14
N VAL A 261 -14.05 28.96 -8.93
CA VAL A 261 -15.16 28.93 -9.87
C VAL A 261 -16.40 29.49 -9.20
N ARG A 262 -16.94 30.60 -9.72
CA ARG A 262 -18.19 31.23 -9.22
C ARG A 262 -18.20 31.47 -7.71
N GLY A 263 -17.07 31.97 -7.15
CA GLY A 263 -16.92 32.25 -5.73
C GLY A 263 -16.75 30.99 -4.84
N ARG A 264 -16.52 29.85 -5.44
CA ARG A 264 -16.24 28.60 -4.75
C ARG A 264 -14.83 28.11 -5.06
N LEU A 265 -14.18 27.46 -4.08
CA LEU A 265 -12.94 26.77 -4.29
C LEU A 265 -13.26 25.30 -4.65
N GLU A 266 -12.93 24.92 -5.90
CA GLU A 266 -13.20 23.59 -6.42
C GLU A 266 -11.88 22.86 -6.69
N TYR A 267 -11.73 21.66 -6.12
CA TYR A 267 -10.55 20.83 -6.31
C TYR A 267 -10.80 19.38 -6.02
N ASP A 268 -10.01 18.51 -6.65
CA ASP A 268 -10.00 17.08 -6.35
C ASP A 268 -8.89 16.77 -5.33
N ARG A 269 -9.28 16.15 -4.23
CA ARG A 269 -8.32 15.81 -3.17
C ARG A 269 -7.28 14.82 -3.66
N ALA A 270 -6.00 15.17 -3.64
CA ALA A 270 -4.91 14.36 -4.16
C ALA A 270 -4.81 12.96 -3.54
N LYS A 271 -5.23 12.78 -2.27
CA LYS A 271 -5.18 11.47 -1.58
C LYS A 271 -6.28 10.51 -2.01
N THR A 272 -7.49 11.00 -2.26
CA THR A 272 -8.69 10.16 -2.40
C THR A 272 -9.42 10.32 -3.73
N GLY A 273 -9.07 11.33 -4.54
CA GLY A 273 -9.77 11.69 -5.78
C GLY A 273 -11.18 12.26 -5.55
N ARG A 274 -11.55 12.58 -4.29
CA ARG A 274 -12.86 13.13 -3.99
C ARG A 274 -12.89 14.60 -4.37
N HIS A 275 -13.95 15.02 -5.06
CA HIS A 275 -14.22 16.42 -5.39
C HIS A 275 -14.67 17.20 -4.16
N TYR A 276 -14.13 18.43 -4.01
CA TYR A 276 -14.51 19.40 -3.00
C TYR A 276 -14.94 20.68 -3.67
N SER A 277 -16.01 21.28 -3.15
CA SER A 277 -16.49 22.61 -3.53
C SER A 277 -16.82 23.38 -2.26
N ILE A 278 -16.02 24.37 -1.92
CA ILE A 278 -16.10 25.15 -0.67
C ILE A 278 -16.44 26.58 -1.03
N LEU A 279 -17.51 27.14 -0.46
CA LEU A 279 -17.85 28.55 -0.62
C LEU A 279 -16.74 29.42 0.02
N LEU A 280 -16.19 30.34 -0.76
CA LEU A 280 -15.19 31.25 -0.28
C LEU A 280 -15.83 32.40 0.50
N HIS A 281 -15.64 32.41 1.80
CA HIS A 281 -16.07 33.50 2.66
C HIS A 281 -15.10 34.68 2.63
N PRO A 282 -15.54 35.93 2.94
CA PRO A 282 -14.71 37.11 2.86
C PRO A 282 -13.38 37.03 3.62
N GLU A 283 -13.37 36.33 4.73
CA GLU A 283 -12.18 36.15 5.57
C GLU A 283 -11.12 35.30 4.84
N ALA A 284 -11.53 34.27 4.13
CA ALA A 284 -10.65 33.43 3.32
C ALA A 284 -10.15 34.21 2.09
N LEU A 285 -11.03 34.95 1.41
CA LEU A 285 -10.70 35.78 0.26
C LEU A 285 -9.64 36.85 0.61
N ARG A 286 -9.74 37.51 1.77
CA ARG A 286 -8.72 38.48 2.24
C ARG A 286 -7.33 37.85 2.34
N ILE A 287 -7.21 36.63 2.86
CA ILE A 287 -5.93 35.93 2.97
C ILE A 287 -5.43 35.52 1.57
N ILE A 288 -6.31 34.98 0.74
CA ILE A 288 -5.97 34.59 -0.64
C ILE A 288 -5.43 35.83 -1.41
N GLU A 289 -6.13 36.94 -1.38
CA GLU A 289 -5.75 38.14 -2.11
C GLU A 289 -4.45 38.76 -1.56
N LYS A 290 -4.27 38.75 -0.23
CA LYS A 290 -3.04 39.22 0.42
C LYS A 290 -1.79 38.45 -0.02
N TYR A 291 -1.94 37.14 -0.26
CA TYR A 291 -0.83 36.24 -0.58
C TYR A 291 -0.96 35.60 -1.96
N LYS A 292 -1.64 36.23 -2.88
CA LYS A 292 -1.86 35.76 -4.24
C LYS A 292 -0.58 35.42 -4.96
N GLY A 293 -0.57 34.29 -5.64
CA GLY A 293 0.52 33.87 -6.51
C GLY A 293 0.31 34.26 -7.97
N GLU A 294 1.34 34.15 -8.77
CA GLU A 294 1.27 34.39 -10.21
C GLU A 294 0.71 33.21 -10.98
N LYS A 295 1.25 32.02 -10.76
CA LYS A 295 0.86 30.73 -11.40
C LYS A 295 0.02 29.85 -10.49
N LYS A 296 0.33 29.88 -9.21
CA LYS A 296 -0.44 29.19 -8.16
C LYS A 296 -1.43 30.15 -7.52
N LEU A 297 -2.42 29.60 -6.82
CA LEU A 297 -3.37 30.42 -6.06
C LEU A 297 -2.65 31.28 -5.02
N LEU A 298 -1.61 30.72 -4.40
CA LEU A 298 -0.88 31.36 -3.31
C LEU A 298 0.62 31.35 -3.58
N ARG A 299 1.28 32.47 -3.34
CA ARG A 299 2.73 32.67 -3.61
C ARG A 299 3.63 31.76 -2.80
N PHE A 300 3.22 31.30 -1.59
CA PHE A 300 4.00 30.33 -0.81
C PHE A 300 4.21 29.01 -1.58
N SER A 301 3.25 28.62 -2.42
CA SER A 301 3.35 27.43 -3.27
C SER A 301 4.39 27.58 -4.39
N GLU A 302 4.77 28.79 -4.71
CA GLU A 302 5.79 29.13 -5.72
C GLU A 302 7.18 29.29 -5.08
N HIS A 303 7.23 29.72 -3.81
CA HIS A 303 8.48 29.96 -3.10
C HIS A 303 9.13 28.67 -2.58
N PHE A 304 8.35 27.67 -2.23
CA PHE A 304 8.89 26.41 -1.70
C PHE A 304 9.12 25.38 -2.80
N ARG A 305 10.25 24.67 -2.72
CA ARG A 305 10.65 23.64 -3.69
C ARG A 305 9.58 22.54 -3.84
N ASN A 306 8.95 22.15 -2.75
CA ASN A 306 7.89 21.12 -2.70
C ASN A 306 7.03 21.28 -1.45
N VAL A 307 5.93 20.55 -1.42
CA VAL A 307 4.95 20.59 -0.33
C VAL A 307 5.50 20.11 1.02
N ASP A 308 6.46 19.20 1.03
CA ASP A 308 7.04 18.68 2.28
C ASP A 308 7.86 19.75 2.98
N VAL A 309 8.68 20.50 2.22
CA VAL A 309 9.44 21.64 2.74
C VAL A 309 8.49 22.73 3.23
N ALA A 310 7.46 23.09 2.47
CA ALA A 310 6.44 24.04 2.88
C ALA A 310 5.77 23.62 4.19
N THR A 311 5.35 22.36 4.29
CA THR A 311 4.73 21.79 5.51
C THR A 311 5.65 21.87 6.73
N VAL A 312 6.94 21.54 6.57
CA VAL A 312 7.92 21.63 7.65
C VAL A 312 8.09 23.09 8.10
N MET A 313 8.15 24.04 7.17
CA MET A 313 8.32 25.46 7.50
C MET A 313 7.09 26.04 8.19
N ILE A 314 5.88 25.71 7.71
CA ILE A 314 4.64 26.10 8.39
C ILE A 314 4.63 25.52 9.80
N ASN A 315 4.89 24.23 9.97
CA ASN A 315 4.89 23.59 11.29
C ASN A 315 5.95 24.16 12.25
N LYS A 316 7.16 24.50 11.74
CA LYS A 316 8.18 25.21 12.54
C LYS A 316 7.71 26.56 13.02
N LYS A 317 6.97 27.29 12.17
CA LYS A 317 6.42 28.61 12.55
C LYS A 317 5.30 28.46 13.56
N LEU A 318 4.38 27.54 13.32
CA LEU A 318 3.27 27.22 14.25
C LEU A 318 3.77 26.77 15.63
N ALA A 319 4.84 25.98 15.69
CA ALA A 319 5.44 25.56 16.95
C ALA A 319 5.99 26.71 17.81
N LYS A 320 6.33 27.88 17.19
CA LYS A 320 6.69 29.10 17.90
C LYS A 320 5.48 29.84 18.47
N VAL A 321 4.32 29.71 17.82
CA VAL A 321 3.05 30.26 18.31
C VAL A 321 2.55 29.43 19.49
N ARG A 322 2.57 28.08 19.34
CA ARG A 322 2.20 27.15 20.39
C ARG A 322 3.01 25.86 20.25
N PRO A 323 3.74 25.40 21.28
CA PRO A 323 4.47 24.13 21.24
C PRO A 323 3.55 22.96 20.84
N GLY A 324 3.98 22.19 19.83
CA GLY A 324 3.24 21.05 19.31
C GLY A 324 2.12 21.36 18.31
N LEU A 325 1.86 22.64 18.01
CA LEU A 325 0.90 23.04 16.99
C LEU A 325 1.42 22.65 15.60
N THR A 326 0.57 22.05 14.79
CA THR A 326 0.85 21.66 13.41
C THR A 326 -0.32 21.99 12.49
N THR A 327 -0.09 21.99 11.19
CA THR A 327 -1.12 22.23 10.18
C THR A 327 -2.35 21.33 10.33
N TYR A 328 -2.17 20.12 10.89
CA TYR A 328 -3.26 19.17 11.08
C TYR A 328 -4.30 19.63 12.12
N TYR A 329 -3.94 20.53 13.03
CA TYR A 329 -4.86 21.12 13.98
C TYR A 329 -5.98 21.92 13.32
N ALA A 330 -5.75 22.57 12.19
CA ALA A 330 -6.78 23.35 11.48
C ALA A 330 -8.05 22.51 11.24
N ARG A 331 -7.87 21.29 10.72
CA ARG A 331 -8.96 20.39 10.42
C ARG A 331 -9.66 19.84 11.65
N HIS A 332 -8.90 19.49 12.68
CA HIS A 332 -9.48 18.99 13.92
C HIS A 332 -10.22 20.08 14.68
N THR A 333 -9.66 21.29 14.72
CA THR A 333 -10.27 22.45 15.36
C THR A 333 -11.60 22.80 14.71
N TRP A 334 -11.65 22.87 13.37
CA TRP A 334 -12.88 23.10 12.65
C TRP A 334 -13.95 22.05 12.99
N ALA A 335 -13.57 20.78 12.94
CA ALA A 335 -14.49 19.66 13.23
C ALA A 335 -15.00 19.66 14.67
N SER A 336 -14.14 19.94 15.65
CA SER A 336 -14.50 20.01 17.07
C SER A 336 -15.44 21.18 17.34
N ILE A 337 -15.15 22.36 16.79
CA ILE A 337 -16.02 23.54 16.93
C ILE A 337 -17.37 23.29 16.27
N ALA A 338 -17.38 22.78 15.04
CA ALA A 338 -18.61 22.43 14.32
C ALA A 338 -19.49 21.45 15.14
N PHE A 339 -18.88 20.44 15.73
CA PHE A 339 -19.59 19.49 16.59
C PHE A 339 -20.16 20.14 17.84
N ASN A 340 -19.39 21.01 18.49
CA ASN A 340 -19.83 21.73 19.71
C ASN A 340 -20.94 22.75 19.41
N LEU A 341 -21.02 23.27 18.18
CA LEU A 341 -22.11 24.12 17.70
C LEU A 341 -23.40 23.33 17.34
N GLY A 342 -23.39 22.01 17.58
CA GLY A 342 -24.54 21.16 17.27
C GLY A 342 -24.74 20.89 15.78
N ILE A 343 -23.73 21.10 14.94
CA ILE A 343 -23.79 20.73 13.52
C ILE A 343 -23.84 19.21 13.41
N PRO A 344 -24.82 18.65 12.66
CA PRO A 344 -25.00 17.20 12.52
C PRO A 344 -23.74 16.50 12.02
N LYS A 345 -23.43 15.32 12.57
CA LYS A 345 -22.22 14.55 12.21
C LYS A 345 -22.14 14.18 10.74
N ASP A 346 -23.26 13.99 10.08
CA ASP A 346 -23.34 13.75 8.62
C ASP A 346 -22.85 14.97 7.83
N VAL A 347 -23.23 16.19 8.22
CA VAL A 347 -22.76 17.43 7.60
C VAL A 347 -21.26 17.61 7.82
N ILE A 348 -20.80 17.40 9.07
CA ILE A 348 -19.35 17.47 9.38
C ILE A 348 -18.58 16.45 8.56
N SER A 349 -19.05 15.22 8.47
CA SER A 349 -18.41 14.16 7.71
C SER A 349 -18.38 14.47 6.22
N LEU A 350 -19.48 15.00 5.67
CA LEU A 350 -19.56 15.46 4.26
C LEU A 350 -18.54 16.58 4.02
N ALA A 351 -18.52 17.60 4.87
CA ALA A 351 -17.61 18.73 4.81
C ALA A 351 -16.12 18.28 4.86
N LEU A 352 -15.82 17.30 5.69
CA LEU A 352 -14.49 16.70 5.80
C LEU A 352 -14.19 15.66 4.69
N GLY A 353 -15.15 15.34 3.83
CA GLY A 353 -14.98 14.39 2.74
C GLY A 353 -14.72 12.97 3.24
N HIS A 354 -15.34 12.57 4.33
CA HIS A 354 -15.38 11.17 4.74
C HIS A 354 -16.47 10.45 3.95
N SER A 355 -16.25 9.17 3.59
CA SER A 355 -17.29 8.35 2.97
C SER A 355 -18.35 7.97 4.02
N PHE A 356 -19.62 8.13 3.68
CA PHE A 356 -20.74 7.66 4.47
C PHE A 356 -21.15 6.25 4.01
N GLY A 357 -21.13 5.27 4.89
CA GLY A 357 -21.73 3.97 4.68
C GLY A 357 -21.25 3.21 3.44
N VAL A 358 -22.18 2.65 2.67
CA VAL A 358 -21.88 1.87 1.47
C VAL A 358 -21.57 2.82 0.32
N ARG A 359 -20.40 2.68 -0.30
CA ARG A 359 -19.92 3.49 -1.46
C ARG A 359 -20.95 3.70 -2.59
N VAL A 360 -21.87 2.77 -2.76
CA VAL A 360 -22.92 2.80 -3.78
C VAL A 360 -23.91 3.92 -3.50
N THR A 361 -24.26 4.18 -2.25
CA THR A 361 -25.23 5.23 -1.88
C THR A 361 -24.66 6.64 -2.11
N ASP A 362 -23.37 6.85 -1.88
CA ASP A 362 -22.69 8.15 -2.12
C ASP A 362 -22.75 8.58 -3.60
N THR A 363 -22.88 7.64 -4.54
CA THR A 363 -22.94 7.90 -5.98
C THR A 363 -24.31 8.46 -6.42
N TYR A 364 -25.38 8.18 -5.65
CA TYR A 364 -26.75 8.60 -5.98
C TYR A 364 -27.20 9.85 -5.22
N ILE A 365 -26.47 10.27 -4.19
CA ILE A 365 -26.83 11.44 -3.40
C ILE A 365 -26.14 12.68 -3.99
N ASN A 366 -26.93 13.52 -4.64
CA ASN A 366 -26.50 14.87 -4.99
C ASN A 366 -26.52 15.70 -3.70
N ALA A 367 -25.37 15.77 -3.01
CA ALA A 367 -25.26 16.40 -1.70
C ALA A 367 -25.56 17.90 -1.82
N ASP A 368 -26.55 18.38 -1.08
CA ASP A 368 -26.80 19.81 -0.95
C ASP A 368 -25.66 20.46 -0.18
N LEU A 369 -24.74 21.08 -0.92
CA LEU A 369 -23.58 21.78 -0.35
C LEU A 369 -23.98 23.00 0.48
N SER A 370 -25.22 23.49 0.39
CA SER A 370 -25.70 24.63 1.19
C SER A 370 -25.59 24.35 2.69
N ARG A 371 -25.83 23.11 3.12
CA ARG A 371 -25.65 22.70 4.52
C ARG A 371 -24.18 22.78 4.98
N VAL A 372 -23.24 22.48 4.08
CA VAL A 372 -21.79 22.59 4.37
C VAL A 372 -21.38 24.05 4.43
N ASP A 373 -21.88 24.87 3.52
CA ASP A 373 -21.61 26.32 3.45
C ASP A 373 -22.13 27.03 4.71
N GLU A 374 -23.38 26.70 5.13
CA GLU A 374 -23.96 27.21 6.37
C GLU A 374 -23.14 26.77 7.60
N ALA A 375 -22.76 25.48 7.65
CA ALA A 375 -21.94 24.95 8.72
C ALA A 375 -20.59 25.68 8.83
N ASN A 376 -19.91 25.92 7.70
CA ASN A 376 -18.66 26.65 7.66
C ASN A 376 -18.84 28.10 8.10
N ARG A 377 -19.88 28.78 7.63
CA ARG A 377 -20.20 30.14 8.05
C ARG A 377 -20.43 30.24 9.56
N ARG A 378 -21.22 29.34 10.14
CA ARG A 378 -21.48 29.30 11.60
C ARG A 378 -20.20 29.10 12.41
N VAL A 379 -19.28 28.23 11.95
CA VAL A 379 -17.97 28.04 12.61
C VAL A 379 -17.14 29.31 12.56
N ILE A 380 -17.07 29.97 11.40
CA ILE A 380 -16.32 31.24 11.23
C ILE A 380 -16.93 32.35 12.10
N ASP A 381 -18.25 32.50 12.09
CA ASP A 381 -18.95 33.52 12.89
C ASP A 381 -18.71 33.33 14.39
N TYR A 382 -18.76 32.11 14.85
CA TYR A 382 -18.52 31.78 16.26
C TYR A 382 -17.09 32.08 16.70
N VAL A 383 -16.11 31.78 15.83
CA VAL A 383 -14.69 32.01 16.15
C VAL A 383 -14.34 33.49 16.08
N LEU A 384 -14.74 34.19 15.02
CA LEU A 384 -14.24 35.54 14.74
C LEU A 384 -15.12 36.66 15.28
N TYR A 385 -16.44 36.41 15.42
CA TYR A 385 -17.41 37.49 15.74
C TYR A 385 -18.23 37.24 16.98
N ASP A 386 -17.94 36.12 17.68
CA ASP A 386 -18.66 35.72 18.91
C ASP A 386 -20.18 35.61 18.72
N LYS A 387 -20.61 35.34 17.50
CA LYS A 387 -22.03 35.30 17.14
C LYS A 387 -22.52 33.87 17.16
N ASN A 388 -23.33 33.55 18.15
CA ASN A 388 -24.03 32.25 18.23
C ASN A 388 -25.32 32.27 17.39
N SER A 389 -25.55 33.25 16.52
CA SER A 389 -26.80 33.48 15.82
C SER A 389 -26.73 33.34 14.32
N LEU A 390 -27.80 32.83 13.77
CA LEU A 390 -28.18 32.87 12.34
C LEU A 390 -28.15 34.30 11.81
N ILE A 391 -26.99 34.81 11.31
CA ILE A 391 -26.91 36.14 10.74
C ILE A 391 -26.26 36.11 9.37
N SER A 392 -27.05 36.40 8.48
CA SER A 392 -27.25 37.37 7.41
C SER A 392 -26.22 37.31 6.27
N CYS A 393 -26.78 36.89 5.13
CA CYS A 393 -26.22 37.00 3.78
C CYS A 393 -25.86 38.44 3.34
N GLU A 394 -26.21 39.46 4.14
CA GLU A 394 -26.03 40.89 3.76
C GLU A 394 -24.55 41.32 3.76
N PHE A 395 -23.74 40.84 4.71
CA PHE A 395 -22.32 41.20 4.77
C PHE A 395 -21.47 40.52 3.68
N ALA A 396 -21.93 39.40 3.15
CA ALA A 396 -21.25 38.68 2.08
C ALA A 396 -21.39 39.42 0.73
N ALA A 397 -22.49 40.11 0.50
CA ALA A 397 -22.75 40.83 -0.72
C ALA A 397 -21.89 42.09 -0.88
N GLU A 398 -21.70 42.87 0.21
CA GLU A 398 -20.88 44.08 0.17
C GLU A 398 -19.39 43.79 -0.07
N THR A 399 -18.87 42.70 0.50
CA THR A 399 -17.44 42.36 0.35
C THR A 399 -17.14 41.68 -0.98
N ALA A 400 -18.09 40.91 -1.53
CA ALA A 400 -17.96 40.31 -2.86
C ALA A 400 -17.93 41.40 -3.96
N GLN A 401 -18.68 42.47 -3.78
CA GLN A 401 -18.70 43.62 -4.70
C GLN A 401 -17.37 44.42 -4.72
N ILE A 402 -16.69 44.48 -3.54
CA ILE A 402 -15.37 45.11 -3.41
C ILE A 402 -14.25 44.31 -4.11
N VAL A 403 -14.34 42.98 -4.11
CA VAL A 403 -13.26 42.11 -4.62
C VAL A 403 -13.48 41.70 -6.09
N PHE A 404 -14.72 41.54 -6.54
CA PHE A 404 -15.04 41.00 -7.89
C PHE A 404 -15.72 41.96 -8.83
N GLY A 405 -15.95 43.22 -8.43
CA GLY A 405 -16.64 44.23 -9.25
C GLY A 405 -18.07 43.85 -9.59
N ASP A 406 -18.68 44.59 -10.54
CA ASP A 406 -20.11 44.47 -10.93
C ASP A 406 -20.53 43.14 -11.57
N SER A 407 -19.63 42.15 -11.66
CA SER A 407 -19.97 40.81 -12.20
C SER A 407 -20.69 39.87 -11.22
N PHE A 408 -20.88 40.28 -9.99
CA PHE A 408 -21.52 39.46 -8.95
C PHE A 408 -22.96 39.93 -8.68
N THR A 409 -23.92 39.41 -9.43
CA THR A 409 -25.34 39.61 -9.13
C THR A 409 -25.84 38.52 -8.20
N CYS A 410 -26.03 38.87 -6.93
CA CYS A 410 -26.76 38.04 -5.98
C CYS A 410 -28.27 38.11 -6.31
N LEU A 411 -28.85 37.06 -6.85
CA LEU A 411 -30.28 36.98 -7.09
C LEU A 411 -31.03 36.89 -5.76
N PRO A 412 -31.96 37.84 -5.46
CA PRO A 412 -32.75 37.81 -4.22
C PRO A 412 -33.71 36.62 -4.24
N ARG A 413 -33.72 35.82 -3.18
CA ARG A 413 -34.74 34.80 -2.95
C ARG A 413 -36.10 35.46 -2.88
N LYS A 414 -37.01 35.12 -3.82
CA LYS A 414 -38.45 35.47 -3.75
C LYS A 414 -39.03 34.89 -2.46
N ARG A 415 -39.47 35.78 -1.55
CA ARG A 415 -40.30 35.41 -0.40
C ARG A 415 -41.64 34.94 -0.94
N HIS A 416 -41.97 33.69 -0.78
CA HIS A 416 -43.38 33.22 -0.92
C HIS A 416 -44.18 33.85 0.23
N ARG A 417 -44.95 34.86 -0.08
CA ARG A 417 -46.04 35.35 0.75
C ARG A 417 -47.17 34.30 0.68
N THR A 418 -47.36 33.56 1.74
CA THR A 418 -48.65 32.85 1.94
C THR A 418 -49.69 33.90 2.25
N GLN A 419 -50.55 34.16 1.28
CA GLN A 419 -51.85 34.82 1.52
C GLN A 419 -52.75 33.81 2.22
N ASN A 420 -53.04 34.03 3.49
CA ASN A 420 -54.21 33.49 4.12
C ASN A 420 -55.39 34.40 3.71
N SER A 421 -56.34 33.84 3.00
CA SER A 421 -57.67 34.42 2.80
C SER A 421 -58.69 33.36 3.14
N GLY A 422 -59.58 33.71 4.09
CA GLY A 422 -60.89 33.12 4.33
C GLY A 422 -60.95 32.03 5.37
#